data_21bd9eb1f449c37738ebf9365f9f6dcd
#
_entry.id   21bd9eb1f449c37738ebf9365f9f6dcd
#
_cell.length_a   1.000
_cell.length_b   1.000
_cell.length_c   1.000
_cell.angle_alpha   90.00
_cell.angle_beta   90.00
_cell.angle_gamma   90.00
#
_symmetry.space_group_name_H-M   'P 1'
#
loop_
_entity.id
_entity.type
_entity.pdbx_description
1 polymer ?
#
loop_
_entity_poly.entity_id
_entity_poly.type
_entity_poly.pdbx_seq_one_letter_code
_entity_poly.pdbx_strand_id
1 'polypeptide(L)'
;MNKLVDLHVSIGKKGLLLFLLHCYWLLFTLFGLVFFGLLPATNAVYELCNDEKYQEANAIKLFQSFAKSFRKNFWRMNRLGLFILPLAALFSIDLMLMRHYVFTEADTTVYLLIQLLIVISLLFLANLFWFFQHERAWKLMLKKSLILMLGKPGLTGQIFVLMVGISCCYYLLPGLFFVFGVTPLVYFQLNLFKQKDAYVFLPEKKHTTV
;
A
#
# COMPACT_ATOMS: atom_id res chain seq x y z
N MET A 1 -22.48 -14.61 26.01
CA MET A 1 -22.01 -15.63 25.04
C MET A 1 -21.95 -15.09 23.60
N ASN A 2 -22.80 -14.12 23.26
CA ASN A 2 -22.90 -13.60 21.90
C ASN A 2 -21.72 -12.75 21.44
N LYS A 3 -21.04 -11.97 22.33
CA LYS A 3 -19.92 -11.09 21.93
C LYS A 3 -18.70 -11.83 21.35
N LEU A 4 -18.39 -13.03 21.85
CA LEU A 4 -17.29 -13.84 21.33
C LEU A 4 -17.61 -14.40 19.95
N VAL A 5 -18.85 -14.86 19.75
CA VAL A 5 -19.33 -15.37 18.45
C VAL A 5 -19.30 -14.24 17.42
N ASP A 6 -19.81 -13.07 17.76
CA ASP A 6 -19.82 -11.90 16.87
C ASP A 6 -18.39 -11.46 16.50
N LEU A 7 -17.46 -11.54 17.44
CA LEU A 7 -16.04 -11.24 17.19
C LEU A 7 -15.42 -12.23 16.19
N HIS A 8 -15.65 -13.54 16.39
CA HIS A 8 -15.12 -14.56 15.46
C HIS A 8 -15.70 -14.43 14.06
N VAL A 9 -17.01 -14.18 13.96
CA VAL A 9 -17.68 -13.95 12.67
C VAL A 9 -17.12 -12.70 11.99
N SER A 10 -16.90 -11.62 12.74
CA SER A 10 -16.33 -10.37 12.21
C SER A 10 -14.89 -10.56 11.69
N ILE A 11 -14.05 -11.29 12.46
CA ILE A 11 -12.68 -11.61 12.04
C ILE A 11 -12.69 -12.48 10.78
N GLY A 12 -13.57 -13.49 10.74
CA GLY A 12 -13.71 -14.38 9.58
C GLY A 12 -14.13 -13.62 8.31
N LYS A 13 -15.13 -12.73 8.42
CA LYS A 13 -15.57 -11.87 7.30
C LYS A 13 -14.43 -10.98 6.78
N LYS A 14 -13.66 -10.36 7.68
CA LYS A 14 -12.51 -9.52 7.31
C LYS A 14 -11.40 -10.34 6.64
N GLY A 15 -11.10 -11.52 7.17
CA GLY A 15 -10.13 -12.44 6.59
C GLY A 15 -10.51 -12.86 5.17
N LEU A 16 -11.79 -13.21 4.96
CA LEU A 16 -12.32 -13.55 3.64
C LEU A 16 -12.24 -12.38 2.66
N LEU A 17 -12.59 -11.18 3.11
CA LEU A 17 -12.47 -9.96 2.29
C LEU A 17 -11.02 -9.75 1.83
N LEU A 18 -10.06 -9.82 2.75
CA LEU A 18 -8.64 -9.63 2.43
C LEU A 18 -8.12 -10.70 1.47
N PHE A 19 -8.54 -11.94 1.66
CA PHE A 19 -8.22 -13.04 0.75
C PHE A 19 -8.77 -12.81 -0.66
N LEU A 20 -10.06 -12.47 -0.79
CA LEU A 20 -10.68 -12.20 -2.10
C LEU A 20 -10.01 -11.00 -2.79
N LEU A 21 -9.74 -9.93 -2.06
CA LEU A 21 -9.03 -8.77 -2.61
C LEU A 21 -7.62 -9.14 -3.07
N HIS A 22 -6.93 -10.04 -2.37
CA HIS A 22 -5.63 -10.53 -2.82
C HIS A 22 -5.72 -11.37 -4.10
N CYS A 23 -6.70 -12.27 -4.19
CA CYS A 23 -6.95 -13.04 -5.41
C CYS A 23 -7.22 -12.10 -6.61
N TYR A 24 -8.03 -11.06 -6.43
CA TYR A 24 -8.29 -10.09 -7.50
C TYR A 24 -7.04 -9.24 -7.80
N TRP A 25 -6.27 -8.87 -6.79
CA TRP A 25 -5.01 -8.17 -6.98
C TRP A 25 -4.03 -8.97 -7.86
N LEU A 26 -3.85 -10.27 -7.58
CA LEU A 26 -3.04 -11.17 -8.40
C LEU A 26 -3.56 -11.25 -9.84
N LEU A 27 -4.86 -11.50 -9.98
CA LEU A 27 -5.51 -11.63 -11.29
C LEU A 27 -5.30 -10.37 -12.14
N PHE A 28 -5.60 -9.18 -11.61
CA PHE A 28 -5.50 -7.92 -12.35
C PHE A 28 -4.05 -7.46 -12.53
N THR A 29 -3.14 -7.84 -11.66
CA THR A 29 -1.70 -7.63 -11.85
C THR A 29 -1.20 -8.43 -13.05
N LEU A 30 -1.61 -9.69 -13.18
CA LEU A 30 -1.28 -10.53 -14.34
C LEU A 30 -1.91 -10.00 -15.64
N PHE A 31 -3.17 -9.59 -15.62
CA PHE A 31 -3.83 -8.96 -16.77
C PHE A 31 -3.13 -7.67 -17.23
N GLY A 32 -2.54 -6.93 -16.32
CA GLY A 32 -1.78 -5.72 -16.61
C GLY A 32 -0.31 -6.00 -16.98
N LEU A 33 0.05 -7.23 -17.38
CA LEU A 33 1.43 -7.63 -17.69
C LEU A 33 2.41 -7.38 -16.54
N VAL A 34 1.96 -7.59 -15.31
CA VAL A 34 2.66 -7.40 -14.04
C VAL A 34 3.06 -5.94 -13.79
N PHE A 35 3.93 -5.35 -14.60
CA PHE A 35 4.44 -3.98 -14.40
C PHE A 35 3.35 -2.91 -14.45
N PHE A 36 2.48 -2.97 -15.46
CA PHE A 36 1.38 -1.99 -15.63
C PHE A 36 0.16 -2.34 -14.76
N GLY A 37 0.06 -3.58 -14.28
CA GLY A 37 -1.03 -4.03 -13.43
C GLY A 37 -0.82 -3.77 -11.94
N LEU A 38 0.43 -3.82 -11.47
CA LEU A 38 0.78 -3.80 -10.05
C LEU A 38 0.21 -2.56 -9.31
N LEU A 39 0.49 -1.37 -9.81
CA LEU A 39 0.08 -0.12 -9.18
C LEU A 39 -1.42 0.12 -9.23
N PRO A 40 -2.12 -0.03 -10.38
CA PRO A 40 -3.56 0.09 -10.44
C PRO A 40 -4.29 -0.95 -9.58
N ALA A 41 -3.79 -2.20 -9.53
CA ALA A 41 -4.36 -3.25 -8.68
C ALA A 41 -4.18 -2.92 -7.19
N THR A 42 -3.00 -2.46 -6.78
CA THR A 42 -2.75 -2.02 -5.40
C THR A 42 -3.65 -0.85 -5.02
N ASN A 43 -3.84 0.12 -5.92
CA ASN A 43 -4.78 1.21 -5.67
C ASN A 43 -6.23 0.73 -5.53
N ALA A 44 -6.66 -0.25 -6.32
CA ALA A 44 -7.99 -0.83 -6.19
C ALA A 44 -8.18 -1.50 -4.81
N VAL A 45 -7.16 -2.19 -4.29
CA VAL A 45 -7.17 -2.73 -2.91
C VAL A 45 -7.37 -1.59 -1.90
N TYR A 46 -6.62 -0.49 -2.00
CA TYR A 46 -6.79 0.67 -1.13
C TYR A 46 -8.21 1.25 -1.18
N GLU A 47 -8.77 1.44 -2.39
CA GLU A 47 -10.10 2.00 -2.58
C GLU A 47 -11.18 1.11 -1.95
N LEU A 48 -11.11 -0.21 -2.16
CA LEU A 48 -12.10 -1.15 -1.64
C LEU A 48 -11.95 -1.41 -0.13
N CYS A 49 -10.74 -1.47 0.39
CA CYS A 49 -10.52 -1.58 1.84
C CYS A 49 -10.96 -0.32 2.61
N ASN A 50 -10.90 0.85 1.97
CA ASN A 50 -11.27 2.11 2.62
C ASN A 50 -12.78 2.33 2.68
N ASP A 51 -13.56 1.75 1.78
CA ASP A 51 -15.03 1.93 1.69
C ASP A 51 -15.76 0.77 2.40
N GLU A 52 -16.45 1.09 3.48
CA GLU A 52 -17.17 0.13 4.33
C GLU A 52 -18.26 -0.66 3.59
N LYS A 53 -18.82 -0.12 2.49
CA LYS A 53 -19.82 -0.84 1.66
C LYS A 53 -19.34 -2.19 1.14
N TYR A 54 -18.01 -2.34 0.98
CA TYR A 54 -17.45 -3.56 0.42
C TYR A 54 -17.10 -4.61 1.47
N GLN A 55 -17.19 -4.27 2.77
CA GLN A 55 -16.93 -5.22 3.84
C GLN A 55 -17.97 -6.36 3.90
N GLU A 56 -19.18 -6.10 3.41
CA GLU A 56 -20.27 -7.09 3.35
C GLU A 56 -20.70 -7.43 1.91
N ALA A 57 -19.92 -7.02 0.91
CA ALA A 57 -20.26 -7.24 -0.49
C ALA A 57 -20.04 -8.70 -0.90
N ASN A 58 -20.95 -9.22 -1.74
CA ASN A 58 -20.76 -10.52 -2.41
C ASN A 58 -19.51 -10.49 -3.29
N ALA A 59 -18.82 -11.64 -3.43
CA ALA A 59 -17.62 -11.77 -4.24
C ALA A 59 -17.77 -11.19 -5.65
N ILE A 60 -18.92 -11.41 -6.32
CA ILE A 60 -19.19 -10.88 -7.67
C ILE A 60 -19.22 -9.35 -7.68
N LYS A 61 -19.92 -8.73 -6.73
CA LYS A 61 -19.97 -7.26 -6.61
C LYS A 61 -18.60 -6.68 -6.29
N LEU A 62 -17.86 -7.35 -5.43
CA LEU A 62 -16.49 -6.97 -5.08
C LEU A 62 -15.57 -7.02 -6.31
N PHE A 63 -15.65 -8.09 -7.12
CA PHE A 63 -14.91 -8.23 -8.38
C PHE A 63 -15.25 -7.11 -9.38
N GLN A 64 -16.53 -6.83 -9.58
CA GLN A 64 -16.97 -5.75 -10.49
C GLN A 64 -16.47 -4.38 -10.05
N SER A 65 -16.50 -4.13 -8.74
CA SER A 65 -16.00 -2.89 -8.14
C SER A 65 -14.47 -2.78 -8.28
N PHE A 66 -13.76 -3.90 -8.10
CA PHE A 66 -12.32 -3.97 -8.31
C PHE A 66 -11.96 -3.66 -9.78
N ALA A 67 -12.62 -4.32 -10.72
CA ALA A 67 -12.43 -4.08 -12.16
C ALA A 67 -12.70 -2.62 -12.55
N LYS A 68 -13.76 -2.02 -11.99
CA LYS A 68 -14.10 -0.61 -12.21
C LYS A 68 -13.02 0.33 -11.66
N SER A 69 -12.55 0.10 -10.43
CA SER A 69 -11.48 0.89 -9.81
C SER A 69 -10.16 0.75 -10.59
N PHE A 70 -9.79 -0.47 -10.96
CA PHE A 70 -8.61 -0.76 -11.76
C PHE A 70 -8.60 0.01 -13.07
N ARG A 71 -9.68 -0.09 -13.89
CA ARG A 71 -9.79 0.59 -15.19
C ARG A 71 -9.78 2.11 -15.05
N LYS A 72 -10.53 2.64 -14.08
CA LYS A 72 -10.63 4.09 -13.82
C LYS A 72 -9.29 4.74 -13.53
N ASN A 73 -8.45 4.04 -12.76
CA ASN A 73 -7.19 4.58 -12.27
C ASN A 73 -5.96 4.08 -13.06
N PHE A 74 -6.15 3.22 -14.06
CA PHE A 74 -5.07 2.53 -14.78
C PHE A 74 -3.98 3.50 -15.30
N TRP A 75 -4.37 4.43 -16.16
CA TRP A 75 -3.41 5.38 -16.75
C TRP A 75 -2.81 6.35 -15.74
N ARG A 76 -3.61 6.77 -14.76
CA ARG A 76 -3.15 7.70 -13.73
C ARG A 76 -2.12 7.03 -12.83
N MET A 77 -2.34 5.76 -12.47
CA MET A 77 -1.39 4.99 -11.67
C MET A 77 -0.12 4.64 -12.43
N ASN A 78 -0.21 4.31 -13.70
CA ASN A 78 0.97 4.01 -14.50
C ASN A 78 1.85 5.23 -14.73
N ARG A 79 1.29 6.44 -14.83
CA ARG A 79 2.11 7.68 -14.80
C ARG A 79 2.87 7.84 -13.49
N LEU A 80 2.30 7.43 -12.35
CA LEU A 80 3.01 7.33 -11.07
C LEU A 80 4.17 6.32 -11.15
N GLY A 81 3.98 5.23 -11.86
CA GLY A 81 4.99 4.20 -12.08
C GLY A 81 6.29 4.75 -12.66
N LEU A 82 6.21 5.76 -13.50
CA LEU A 82 7.41 6.41 -14.07
C LEU A 82 8.33 7.03 -12.98
N PHE A 83 7.76 7.44 -11.85
CA PHE A 83 8.56 7.92 -10.70
C PHE A 83 9.10 6.78 -9.82
N ILE A 84 8.54 5.59 -9.95
CA ILE A 84 8.97 4.39 -9.20
C ILE A 84 10.11 3.68 -9.94
N LEU A 85 10.23 3.85 -11.25
CA LEU A 85 11.33 3.26 -12.03
C LEU A 85 12.73 3.62 -11.49
N PRO A 86 13.04 4.88 -11.12
CA PRO A 86 14.33 5.21 -10.53
C PRO A 86 14.56 4.48 -9.20
N LEU A 87 13.51 4.29 -8.38
CA LEU A 87 13.58 3.57 -7.13
C LEU A 87 13.85 2.08 -7.36
N ALA A 88 13.20 1.47 -8.34
CA ALA A 88 13.45 0.09 -8.73
C ALA A 88 14.87 -0.09 -9.27
N ALA A 89 15.40 0.89 -10.02
CA ALA A 89 16.77 0.88 -10.48
C ALA A 89 17.77 0.97 -9.32
N LEU A 90 17.54 1.85 -8.34
CA LEU A 90 18.35 1.94 -7.13
C LEU A 90 18.38 0.62 -6.36
N PHE A 91 17.21 -0.02 -6.19
CA PHE A 91 17.12 -1.33 -5.53
C PHE A 91 17.88 -2.41 -6.30
N SER A 92 17.82 -2.40 -7.63
CA SER A 92 18.56 -3.35 -8.48
C SER A 92 20.07 -3.15 -8.41
N ILE A 93 20.52 -1.90 -8.34
CA ILE A 93 21.93 -1.53 -8.15
C ILE A 93 22.40 -2.02 -6.78
N ASP A 94 21.60 -1.81 -5.74
CA ASP A 94 21.89 -2.24 -4.39
C ASP A 94 22.09 -3.77 -4.29
N LEU A 95 21.17 -4.54 -4.87
CA LEU A 95 21.28 -6.01 -4.95
C LEU A 95 22.54 -6.45 -5.72
N MET A 96 22.91 -5.72 -6.78
CA MET A 96 24.10 -6.02 -7.57
C MET A 96 25.38 -5.74 -6.77
N LEU A 97 25.42 -4.64 -6.02
CA LEU A 97 26.54 -4.28 -5.15
C LEU A 97 26.72 -5.33 -4.04
N MET A 98 25.65 -5.78 -3.39
CA MET A 98 25.71 -6.84 -2.39
C MET A 98 26.34 -8.15 -2.93
N ARG A 99 26.12 -8.43 -4.20
CA ARG A 99 26.54 -9.70 -4.82
C ARG A 99 28.00 -9.73 -5.27
N HIS A 100 28.60 -8.56 -5.54
CA HIS A 100 29.88 -8.47 -6.22
C HIS A 100 31.02 -7.82 -5.42
N TYR A 101 30.73 -7.15 -4.29
CA TYR A 101 31.76 -6.43 -3.56
C TYR A 101 32.05 -7.01 -2.18
N VAL A 102 33.33 -7.25 -1.92
CA VAL A 102 33.87 -7.38 -0.56
C VAL A 102 34.00 -5.94 -0.03
N PHE A 103 33.11 -5.58 0.91
CA PHE A 103 32.98 -4.22 1.39
C PHE A 103 34.25 -3.74 2.12
N THR A 104 34.82 -2.62 1.65
CA THR A 104 35.70 -1.77 2.45
C THR A 104 34.87 -0.90 3.40
N GLU A 105 35.48 -0.21 4.38
CA GLU A 105 34.74 0.68 5.29
C GLU A 105 33.97 1.78 4.54
N ALA A 106 34.57 2.36 3.49
CA ALA A 106 33.92 3.38 2.66
C ALA A 106 32.73 2.82 1.90
N ASP A 107 32.83 1.61 1.36
CA ASP A 107 31.76 0.92 0.65
C ASP A 107 30.58 0.61 1.58
N THR A 108 30.85 0.26 2.84
CA THR A 108 29.82 0.02 3.86
C THR A 108 28.99 1.27 4.12
N THR A 109 29.61 2.46 4.18
CA THR A 109 28.89 3.73 4.39
C THR A 109 27.97 4.04 3.21
N VAL A 110 28.46 3.89 1.98
CA VAL A 110 27.65 4.10 0.76
C VAL A 110 26.46 3.12 0.74
N TYR A 111 26.70 1.86 1.07
CA TYR A 111 25.66 0.86 1.15
C TYR A 111 24.54 1.24 2.13
N LEU A 112 24.91 1.64 3.37
CA LEU A 112 23.92 2.07 4.37
C LEU A 112 23.13 3.28 3.93
N LEU A 113 23.74 4.23 3.21
CA LEU A 113 23.04 5.40 2.65
C LEU A 113 22.02 4.98 1.58
N ILE A 114 22.36 4.03 0.71
CA ILE A 114 21.42 3.51 -0.30
C ILE A 114 20.25 2.80 0.37
N GLN A 115 20.51 1.95 1.38
CA GLN A 115 19.44 1.29 2.14
C GLN A 115 18.50 2.28 2.82
N LEU A 116 19.04 3.33 3.43
CA LEU A 116 18.25 4.39 4.05
C LEU A 116 17.38 5.09 3.01
N LEU A 117 17.92 5.39 1.84
CA LEU A 117 17.18 6.04 0.75
C LEU A 117 16.03 5.15 0.24
N ILE A 118 16.26 3.83 0.12
CA ILE A 118 15.23 2.86 -0.27
C ILE A 118 14.10 2.84 0.77
N VAL A 119 14.42 2.76 2.07
CA VAL A 119 13.41 2.77 3.14
C VAL A 119 12.58 4.05 3.11
N ILE A 120 13.23 5.22 3.01
CA ILE A 120 12.55 6.51 2.91
C ILE A 120 11.61 6.55 1.70
N SER A 121 12.05 6.03 0.57
CA SER A 121 11.28 6.00 -0.67
C SER A 121 10.07 5.06 -0.57
N LEU A 122 10.20 3.91 0.08
CA LEU A 122 9.09 2.99 0.32
C LEU A 122 8.04 3.60 1.27
N LEU A 123 8.47 4.29 2.32
CA LEU A 123 7.58 5.01 3.24
C LEU A 123 6.85 6.16 2.53
N PHE A 124 7.57 6.90 1.68
CA PHE A 124 6.97 7.95 0.86
C PHE A 124 5.92 7.38 -0.09
N LEU A 125 6.21 6.26 -0.75
CA LEU A 125 5.28 5.58 -1.66
C LEU A 125 4.03 5.10 -0.92
N ALA A 126 4.17 4.53 0.27
CA ALA A 126 3.04 4.09 1.09
C ALA A 126 2.11 5.27 1.43
N ASN A 127 2.66 6.43 1.80
CA ASN A 127 1.89 7.66 2.04
C ASN A 127 1.24 8.20 0.75
N LEU A 128 1.94 8.06 -0.39
CA LEU A 128 1.46 8.53 -1.67
C LEU A 128 0.17 7.80 -2.12
N PHE A 129 0.08 6.48 -1.90
CA PHE A 129 -1.13 5.71 -2.18
C PHE A 129 -2.35 6.22 -1.40
N TRP A 130 -2.16 6.64 -0.15
CA TRP A 130 -3.22 7.24 0.65
C TRP A 130 -3.76 8.52 0.02
N PHE A 131 -2.87 9.48 -0.30
CA PHE A 131 -3.28 10.75 -0.90
C PHE A 131 -3.79 10.61 -2.33
N PHE A 132 -3.38 9.59 -3.06
CA PHE A 132 -3.87 9.33 -4.41
C PHE A 132 -5.40 9.18 -4.47
N GLN A 133 -6.02 8.62 -3.45
CA GLN A 133 -7.46 8.43 -3.39
C GLN A 133 -8.21 9.74 -3.10
N HIS A 134 -7.57 10.67 -2.42
CA HIS A 134 -8.22 11.88 -1.92
C HIS A 134 -7.90 13.12 -2.77
N GLU A 135 -6.79 13.11 -3.51
CA GLU A 135 -6.33 14.27 -4.26
C GLU A 135 -6.23 13.96 -5.75
N ARG A 136 -6.77 14.87 -6.57
CA ARG A 136 -6.64 14.77 -8.03
C ARG A 136 -5.37 15.48 -8.55
N ALA A 137 -4.98 16.56 -7.88
CA ALA A 137 -3.85 17.39 -8.28
C ALA A 137 -2.53 16.72 -7.89
N TRP A 138 -1.75 16.34 -8.86
CA TRP A 138 -0.47 15.66 -8.73
C TRP A 138 0.52 16.36 -7.79
N LYS A 139 0.74 17.67 -8.01
CA LYS A 139 1.65 18.46 -7.17
C LYS A 139 1.21 18.51 -5.72
N LEU A 140 -0.10 18.61 -5.48
CA LEU A 140 -0.67 18.67 -4.14
C LEU A 140 -0.54 17.31 -3.42
N MET A 141 -0.73 16.21 -4.13
CA MET A 141 -0.55 14.86 -3.62
C MET A 141 0.90 14.62 -3.15
N LEU A 142 1.88 14.95 -3.98
CA LEU A 142 3.30 14.83 -3.62
C LEU A 142 3.65 15.70 -2.41
N LYS A 143 3.21 16.98 -2.43
CA LYS A 143 3.44 17.90 -1.31
C LYS A 143 2.84 17.39 -0.02
N LYS A 144 1.58 16.91 -0.02
CA LYS A 144 0.91 16.39 1.17
C LYS A 144 1.55 15.11 1.69
N SER A 145 2.00 14.21 0.81
CA SER A 145 2.74 13.00 1.21
C SER A 145 4.04 13.35 1.92
N LEU A 146 4.78 14.34 1.41
CA LEU A 146 6.01 14.81 2.03
C LEU A 146 5.74 15.49 3.38
N ILE A 147 4.73 16.37 3.44
CA ILE A 147 4.35 17.06 4.69
C ILE A 147 3.90 16.04 5.74
N LEU A 148 3.13 15.01 5.38
CA LEU A 148 2.72 13.97 6.32
C LEU A 148 3.91 13.19 6.86
N MET A 149 4.82 12.81 5.97
CA MET A 149 6.01 12.04 6.32
C MET A 149 6.91 12.80 7.31
N LEU A 150 7.13 14.11 7.09
CA LEU A 150 7.98 14.95 7.93
C LEU A 150 7.25 15.50 9.14
N GLY A 151 5.96 15.86 8.99
CA GLY A 151 5.16 16.51 10.04
C GLY A 151 4.58 15.54 11.08
N LYS A 152 4.44 14.24 10.73
CA LYS A 152 3.97 13.20 11.67
C LYS A 152 4.94 12.01 11.69
N PRO A 153 6.17 12.17 12.19
CA PRO A 153 7.18 11.11 12.19
C PRO A 153 6.73 9.88 12.99
N GLY A 154 5.92 10.06 14.04
CA GLY A 154 5.35 8.94 14.80
C GLY A 154 4.41 8.06 13.98
N LEU A 155 3.61 8.63 13.06
CA LEU A 155 2.76 7.85 12.15
C LEU A 155 3.63 7.13 11.11
N THR A 156 4.60 7.81 10.53
CA THR A 156 5.54 7.23 9.57
C THR A 156 6.34 6.08 10.19
N GLY A 157 6.78 6.24 11.44
CA GLY A 157 7.45 5.17 12.20
C GLY A 157 6.55 3.96 12.44
N GLN A 158 5.25 4.17 12.75
CA GLN A 158 4.28 3.06 12.90
C GLN A 158 4.07 2.32 11.58
N ILE A 159 4.00 3.02 10.45
CA ILE A 159 3.91 2.39 9.13
C ILE A 159 5.17 1.56 8.84
N PHE A 160 6.35 2.08 9.19
CA PHE A 160 7.61 1.34 9.07
C PHE A 160 7.60 0.06 9.88
N VAL A 161 7.25 0.13 11.17
CA VAL A 161 7.13 -1.04 12.06
C VAL A 161 6.13 -2.05 11.50
N LEU A 162 5.00 -1.59 10.98
CA LEU A 162 3.99 -2.44 10.34
C LEU A 162 4.58 -3.17 9.12
N MET A 163 5.30 -2.46 8.24
CA MET A 163 5.94 -3.05 7.06
C MET A 163 6.96 -4.12 7.45
N VAL A 164 7.82 -3.82 8.42
CA VAL A 164 8.82 -4.78 8.94
C VAL A 164 8.13 -5.99 9.56
N GLY A 165 7.11 -5.79 10.39
CA GLY A 165 6.37 -6.86 11.06
C GLY A 165 5.70 -7.82 10.07
N ILE A 166 5.01 -7.29 9.05
CA ILE A 166 4.38 -8.11 8.01
C ILE A 166 5.45 -8.85 7.17
N SER A 167 6.55 -8.17 6.82
CA SER A 167 7.66 -8.81 6.10
C SER A 167 8.29 -9.95 6.90
N CYS A 168 8.46 -9.77 8.21
CA CYS A 168 8.94 -10.81 9.11
C CYS A 168 7.97 -12.00 9.17
N CYS A 169 6.66 -11.74 9.27
CA CYS A 169 5.65 -12.80 9.21
C CYS A 169 5.69 -13.58 7.90
N TYR A 170 5.90 -12.92 6.77
CA TYR A 170 6.02 -13.59 5.47
C TYR A 170 7.33 -14.36 5.31
N TYR A 171 8.40 -13.89 5.93
CA TYR A 171 9.66 -14.61 5.97
C TYR A 171 9.55 -15.92 6.78
N LEU A 172 8.87 -15.86 7.95
CA LEU A 172 8.65 -17.03 8.80
C LEU A 172 7.63 -18.01 8.21
N LEU A 173 6.59 -17.50 7.56
CA LEU A 173 5.47 -18.27 7.00
C LEU A 173 5.21 -17.86 5.54
N PRO A 174 6.02 -18.33 4.58
CA PRO A 174 5.91 -17.92 3.18
C PRO A 174 4.53 -18.18 2.55
N GLY A 175 3.81 -19.19 3.05
CA GLY A 175 2.44 -19.49 2.62
C GLY A 175 1.45 -18.34 2.85
N LEU A 176 1.65 -17.52 3.88
CA LEU A 176 0.80 -16.36 4.13
C LEU A 176 0.90 -15.29 3.03
N PHE A 177 2.07 -15.16 2.41
CA PHE A 177 2.24 -14.24 1.29
C PHE A 177 1.37 -14.63 0.10
N PHE A 178 1.26 -15.93 -0.22
CA PHE A 178 0.41 -16.41 -1.32
C PHE A 178 -1.09 -16.25 -1.03
N VAL A 179 -1.47 -16.29 0.25
CA VAL A 179 -2.89 -16.17 0.66
C VAL A 179 -3.33 -14.71 0.79
N PHE A 180 -2.50 -13.84 1.37
CA PHE A 180 -2.89 -12.48 1.73
C PHE A 180 -2.08 -11.39 1.01
N GLY A 181 -0.84 -11.64 0.60
CA GLY A 181 0.03 -10.73 -0.13
C GLY A 181 0.06 -9.30 0.42
N VAL A 182 -0.30 -8.33 -0.42
CA VAL A 182 -0.25 -6.90 -0.07
C VAL A 182 -1.44 -6.43 0.78
N THR A 183 -2.54 -7.21 0.85
CA THR A 183 -3.81 -6.74 1.41
C THR A 183 -3.78 -6.47 2.93
N PRO A 184 -3.10 -7.24 3.79
CA PRO A 184 -2.99 -6.91 5.21
C PRO A 184 -2.22 -5.60 5.45
N LEU A 185 -1.15 -5.38 4.69
CA LEU A 185 -0.39 -4.13 4.79
C LEU A 185 -1.29 -2.92 4.51
N VAL A 186 -2.05 -2.96 3.42
CA VAL A 186 -2.99 -1.91 3.05
C VAL A 186 -4.06 -1.72 4.12
N TYR A 187 -4.66 -2.80 4.61
CA TYR A 187 -5.72 -2.75 5.61
C TYR A 187 -5.26 -2.12 6.92
N PHE A 188 -4.13 -2.57 7.46
CA PHE A 188 -3.59 -2.03 8.71
C PHE A 188 -3.10 -0.59 8.54
N GLN A 189 -2.49 -0.26 7.42
CA GLN A 189 -2.09 1.11 7.12
C GLN A 189 -3.28 2.05 7.08
N LEU A 190 -4.38 1.67 6.41
CA LEU A 190 -5.61 2.46 6.38
C LEU A 190 -6.19 2.69 7.78
N ASN A 191 -6.16 1.67 8.65
CA ASN A 191 -6.61 1.81 10.02
C ASN A 191 -5.73 2.78 10.82
N LEU A 192 -4.40 2.75 10.64
CA LEU A 192 -3.50 3.72 11.26
C LEU A 192 -3.81 5.16 10.82
N PHE A 193 -4.06 5.37 9.53
CA PHE A 193 -4.45 6.68 9.01
C PHE A 193 -5.80 7.16 9.59
N LYS A 194 -6.77 6.26 9.71
CA LYS A 194 -8.08 6.57 10.31
C LYS A 194 -7.98 6.96 11.79
N GLN A 195 -7.17 6.25 12.57
CA GLN A 195 -7.02 6.47 14.01
C GLN A 195 -6.24 7.75 14.36
N LYS A 196 -5.31 8.18 13.51
CA LYS A 196 -4.37 9.28 13.80
C LYS A 196 -4.76 10.62 13.18
N ASP A 197 -6.03 10.81 12.82
CA ASP A 197 -6.53 12.04 12.18
C ASP A 197 -5.65 12.52 11.02
N ALA A 198 -5.14 11.58 10.22
CA ALA A 198 -4.46 11.92 8.99
C ALA A 198 -5.38 12.70 8.02
N TYR A 199 -6.68 12.68 8.31
CA TYR A 199 -7.72 13.46 7.64
C TYR A 199 -7.54 14.97 7.73
N VAL A 200 -6.83 15.49 8.73
CA VAL A 200 -6.55 16.93 8.89
C VAL A 200 -5.87 17.54 7.64
N PHE A 201 -5.17 16.70 6.87
CA PHE A 201 -4.55 17.12 5.61
C PHE A 201 -5.43 16.93 4.38
N LEU A 202 -6.66 16.42 4.56
CA LEU A 202 -7.61 16.27 3.47
C LEU A 202 -8.47 17.53 3.33
N PRO A 203 -8.86 17.95 2.11
CA PRO A 203 -9.82 19.02 1.96
C PRO A 203 -11.14 18.56 2.58
N GLU A 204 -11.75 19.49 3.36
CA GLU A 204 -13.11 19.28 3.85
C GLU A 204 -14.01 18.85 2.68
N LYS A 205 -14.64 17.68 2.80
CA LYS A 205 -15.72 17.33 1.90
C LYS A 205 -16.78 18.41 2.10
N LYS A 206 -16.87 19.36 1.17
CA LYS A 206 -18.07 20.20 1.05
C LYS A 206 -19.24 19.22 0.90
N HIS A 207 -20.00 19.05 1.97
CA HIS A 207 -21.32 18.44 1.88
C HIS A 207 -22.12 19.34 0.95
N THR A 208 -22.16 18.96 -0.32
CA THR A 208 -23.21 19.44 -1.22
C THR A 208 -24.48 18.78 -0.75
N THR A 209 -25.15 19.43 0.19
CA THR A 209 -26.58 19.26 0.41
C THR A 209 -27.29 19.70 -0.89
N VAL A 210 -27.78 18.73 -1.63
CA VAL A 210 -28.85 18.88 -2.60
C VAL A 210 -29.89 17.84 -2.27
#